data_a87c4c1929f8c1855f731b45015bbd8b
#
_entry.id   a87c4c1929f8c1855f731b45015bbd8b
#
_cell.length_a   1.000
_cell.length_b   1.000
_cell.length_c   1.000
_cell.angle_alpha   90.00
_cell.angle_beta   90.00
_cell.angle_gamma   90.00
#
_symmetry.space_group_name_H-M   'P 1'
#
loop_
_entity.id
_entity.type
_entity.pdbx_description
1 polymer ?
#
loop_
_entity_poly.entity_id
_entity_poly.type
_entity_poly.pdbx_seq_one_letter_code
_entity_poly.pdbx_strand_id
1 'polypeptide(L)'
;IRRPPRSTLSSSSAASDVYKRQLLILLFVGALAGTWMISGIIPAMVYYGLKILDPNIFLPACIIICSIISVATGSSWTTSATVGIALVGIGKALGIPAGMVGGAVIAGAYFGDKLSPLSDTTNLAAAVTKVDLFKHIKYLTYTTIPSISITLIVFIILGFLQVSDGTTDNTYLLNAISEKFNISLVLFIVPLLVLIMIVKKTPPLIALVIGTLVGALFSLIFQPQIINELSGGTNSSIVDSYIVIMNTITGEINIETNNVILNDLFSTGGMLGMMNTIFLVIGTMVFGGVMDAIGALKTISKALLKWADTTFKLFASTVASCLALNVSASDQYLSIVVSGKMFEKAFKDRDLAPENLSRTLEDSATVTSALIPWNSCGAYHSSVLGVSVGEFFIYAIFNWISPFMTLLY
;
A
#
# COMPACT_ATOMS: atom_id res chain seq x y z
N ILE A 1 26.89 34.33 3.73
CA ILE A 1 25.90 33.24 3.55
C ILE A 1 24.53 33.89 3.54
N ARG A 2 23.93 34.04 2.35
CA ARG A 2 22.53 34.53 2.23
C ARG A 2 21.59 33.47 2.78
N ARG A 3 20.78 33.82 3.79
CA ARG A 3 19.70 32.96 4.26
C ARG A 3 18.75 32.67 3.09
N PRO A 4 18.36 31.41 2.86
CA PRO A 4 17.36 31.10 1.82
C PRO A 4 16.05 31.83 2.11
N PRO A 5 15.28 32.22 1.08
CA PRO A 5 14.02 32.93 1.27
C PRO A 5 13.03 32.09 2.11
N ARG A 6 12.22 32.74 2.94
CA ARG A 6 11.28 32.10 3.88
C ARG A 6 10.36 31.06 3.21
N SER A 7 10.06 31.20 1.92
CA SER A 7 9.27 30.24 1.15
C SER A 7 9.94 28.86 0.98
N THR A 8 11.28 28.79 0.92
CA THR A 8 12.04 27.53 0.81
C THR A 8 12.11 26.81 2.16
N LEU A 9 12.12 27.55 3.28
CA LEU A 9 12.08 26.96 4.62
C LEU A 9 10.72 26.35 4.95
N SER A 10 9.62 26.96 4.52
CA SER A 10 8.27 26.41 4.73
C SER A 10 8.00 25.15 3.90
N SER A 11 8.48 25.10 2.67
CA SER A 11 8.35 23.89 1.83
C SER A 11 9.23 22.73 2.32
N SER A 12 10.43 23.03 2.84
CA SER A 12 11.32 22.02 3.44
C SER A 12 10.77 21.43 4.73
N SER A 13 10.13 22.26 5.59
CA SER A 13 9.49 21.77 6.82
C SER A 13 8.27 20.92 6.53
N ALA A 14 7.43 21.29 5.56
CA ALA A 14 6.27 20.52 5.15
C ALA A 14 6.67 19.16 4.57
N ALA A 15 7.69 19.11 3.71
CA ALA A 15 8.24 17.85 3.21
C ALA A 15 8.76 16.97 4.36
N SER A 16 9.54 17.55 5.30
CA SER A 16 10.03 16.83 6.47
C SER A 16 8.91 16.22 7.32
N ASP A 17 7.78 16.91 7.47
CA ASP A 17 6.64 16.42 8.26
C ASP A 17 5.89 15.28 7.57
N VAL A 18 5.78 15.30 6.24
CA VAL A 18 5.21 14.18 5.47
C VAL A 18 6.04 12.92 5.69
N TYR A 19 7.34 12.99 5.55
CA TYR A 19 8.24 11.85 5.71
C TYR A 19 8.26 11.29 7.13
N LYS A 20 8.28 12.15 8.16
CA LYS A 20 8.18 11.70 9.55
C LYS A 20 6.92 10.87 9.78
N ARG A 21 5.77 11.29 9.21
CA ARG A 21 4.51 10.54 9.30
C ARG A 21 4.62 9.18 8.61
N GLN A 22 5.24 9.11 7.42
CA GLN A 22 5.42 7.84 6.69
C GLN A 22 6.28 6.85 7.49
N LEU A 23 7.37 7.28 8.09
CA LEU A 23 8.22 6.41 8.93
C LEU A 23 7.47 5.92 10.18
N LEU A 24 6.68 6.78 10.83
CA LEU A 24 5.85 6.39 11.96
C LEU A 24 4.74 5.42 11.55
N ILE A 25 4.11 5.61 10.39
CA ILE A 25 3.11 4.69 9.84
C ILE A 25 3.75 3.30 9.66
N LEU A 26 4.95 3.21 9.06
CA LEU A 26 5.66 1.94 8.91
C LEU A 26 5.87 1.22 10.24
N LEU A 27 6.36 1.91 11.27
CA LEU A 27 6.55 1.33 12.59
C LEU A 27 5.23 0.80 13.18
N PHE A 28 4.17 1.61 13.13
CA PHE A 28 2.89 1.21 13.70
C PHE A 28 2.14 0.15 12.87
N VAL A 29 2.43 0.01 11.58
CA VAL A 29 1.95 -1.13 10.78
C VAL A 29 2.58 -2.43 11.27
N GLY A 30 3.89 -2.44 11.55
CA GLY A 30 4.56 -3.58 12.15
C GLY A 30 3.97 -3.96 13.52
N ALA A 31 3.76 -2.96 14.39
CA ALA A 31 3.13 -3.14 15.69
C ALA A 31 1.69 -3.67 15.58
N LEU A 32 0.91 -3.14 14.63
CA LEU A 32 -0.45 -3.58 14.35
C LEU A 32 -0.48 -5.04 13.92
N ALA A 33 0.37 -5.41 12.95
CA ALA A 33 0.47 -6.78 12.47
C ALA A 33 0.80 -7.75 13.61
N GLY A 34 1.72 -7.39 14.49
CA GLY A 34 2.05 -8.18 15.70
C GLY A 34 0.84 -8.38 16.60
N THR A 35 0.22 -7.30 17.05
CA THR A 35 -0.92 -7.38 17.97
C THR A 35 -2.15 -8.04 17.35
N TRP A 36 -2.41 -7.84 16.06
CA TRP A 36 -3.50 -8.53 15.35
C TRP A 36 -3.23 -10.02 15.13
N MET A 37 -1.96 -10.39 15.10
CA MET A 37 -1.57 -11.80 15.05
C MET A 37 -1.89 -12.50 16.37
N ILE A 38 -1.34 -12.03 17.49
CA ILE A 38 -1.54 -12.67 18.80
C ILE A 38 -2.98 -12.56 19.33
N SER A 39 -3.75 -11.55 18.88
CA SER A 39 -5.17 -11.43 19.25
C SER A 39 -6.10 -12.35 18.46
N GLY A 40 -5.58 -13.08 17.47
CA GLY A 40 -6.38 -13.94 16.62
C GLY A 40 -7.15 -13.20 15.52
N ILE A 41 -6.94 -11.88 15.35
CA ILE A 41 -7.64 -11.08 14.31
C ILE A 41 -7.22 -11.55 12.93
N ILE A 42 -5.91 -11.61 12.63
CA ILE A 42 -5.40 -12.11 11.34
C ILE A 42 -5.79 -13.59 11.13
N PRO A 43 -5.59 -14.50 12.11
CA PRO A 43 -6.09 -15.87 12.01
C PRO A 43 -7.61 -15.96 11.73
N ALA A 44 -8.44 -15.14 12.37
CA ALA A 44 -9.88 -15.11 12.10
C ALA A 44 -10.20 -14.61 10.69
N MET A 45 -9.49 -13.58 10.19
CA MET A 45 -9.64 -13.11 8.81
C MET A 45 -9.30 -14.22 7.81
N VAL A 46 -8.21 -14.95 8.03
CA VAL A 46 -7.82 -16.10 7.18
C VAL A 46 -8.87 -17.20 7.27
N TYR A 47 -9.30 -17.59 8.48
CA TYR A 47 -10.28 -18.64 8.69
C TYR A 47 -11.62 -18.37 8.00
N TYR A 48 -12.20 -17.19 8.19
CA TYR A 48 -13.46 -16.82 7.53
C TYR A 48 -13.26 -16.55 6.04
N GLY A 49 -12.11 -16.03 5.63
CA GLY A 49 -11.76 -15.86 4.25
C GLY A 49 -11.74 -17.19 3.48
N LEU A 50 -11.10 -18.22 4.06
CA LEU A 50 -11.08 -19.59 3.52
C LEU A 50 -12.49 -20.23 3.43
N LYS A 51 -13.40 -19.84 4.33
CA LYS A 51 -14.80 -20.35 4.32
C LYS A 51 -15.70 -19.66 3.29
N ILE A 52 -15.47 -18.38 3.01
CA ILE A 52 -16.40 -17.54 2.25
C ILE A 52 -15.93 -17.34 0.81
N LEU A 53 -14.62 -17.24 0.59
CA LEU A 53 -14.06 -16.89 -0.71
C LEU A 53 -13.77 -18.14 -1.53
N ASP A 54 -14.43 -18.25 -2.66
CA ASP A 54 -14.13 -19.27 -3.67
C ASP A 54 -12.78 -18.95 -4.33
N PRO A 55 -11.84 -19.92 -4.44
CA PRO A 55 -10.53 -19.69 -5.04
C PRO A 55 -10.58 -19.09 -6.45
N ASN A 56 -11.59 -19.44 -7.28
CA ASN A 56 -11.71 -18.96 -8.65
C ASN A 56 -11.97 -17.45 -8.73
N ILE A 57 -12.73 -16.92 -7.77
CA ILE A 57 -13.10 -15.50 -7.73
C ILE A 57 -12.29 -14.71 -6.69
N PHE A 58 -11.36 -15.36 -5.99
CA PHE A 58 -10.58 -14.75 -4.93
C PHE A 58 -9.78 -13.53 -5.41
N LEU A 59 -9.06 -13.65 -6.53
CA LEU A 59 -8.23 -12.57 -7.06
C LEU A 59 -9.05 -11.33 -7.49
N PRO A 60 -10.13 -11.46 -8.27
CA PRO A 60 -11.04 -10.33 -8.53
C PRO A 60 -11.66 -9.75 -7.26
N ALA A 61 -12.02 -10.58 -6.28
CA ALA A 61 -12.55 -10.12 -5.00
C ALA A 61 -11.52 -9.28 -4.24
N CYS A 62 -10.24 -9.65 -4.24
CA CYS A 62 -9.17 -8.83 -3.67
C CYS A 62 -9.13 -7.42 -4.26
N ILE A 63 -9.21 -7.32 -5.60
CA ILE A 63 -9.22 -6.02 -6.29
C ILE A 63 -10.42 -5.19 -5.83
N ILE A 64 -11.62 -5.78 -5.83
CA ILE A 64 -12.86 -5.07 -5.49
C ILE A 64 -12.84 -4.60 -4.03
N ILE A 65 -12.48 -5.49 -3.10
CA ILE A 65 -12.41 -5.16 -1.67
C ILE A 65 -11.41 -4.04 -1.42
N CYS A 66 -10.19 -4.17 -1.96
CA CYS A 66 -9.17 -3.13 -1.83
C CYS A 66 -9.59 -1.81 -2.49
N SER A 67 -10.28 -1.86 -3.63
CA SER A 67 -10.80 -0.67 -4.30
C SER A 67 -11.81 0.09 -3.44
N ILE A 68 -12.79 -0.61 -2.88
CA ILE A 68 -13.82 -0.01 -2.03
C ILE A 68 -13.19 0.64 -0.79
N ILE A 69 -12.29 -0.08 -0.13
CA ILE A 69 -11.63 0.42 1.08
C ILE A 69 -10.72 1.61 0.75
N SER A 70 -9.97 1.52 -0.35
CA SER A 70 -9.05 2.59 -0.76
C SER A 70 -9.78 3.87 -1.19
N VAL A 71 -10.93 3.76 -1.89
CA VAL A 71 -11.79 4.93 -2.17
C VAL A 71 -12.26 5.57 -0.89
N ALA A 72 -12.67 4.77 0.09
CA ALA A 72 -13.20 5.26 1.37
C ALA A 72 -12.10 5.89 2.26
N THR A 73 -10.88 5.35 2.22
CA THR A 73 -9.76 5.79 3.06
C THR A 73 -8.90 6.87 2.40
N GLY A 74 -8.87 6.92 1.08
CA GLY A 74 -7.99 7.79 0.29
C GLY A 74 -6.51 7.42 0.40
N SER A 75 -6.19 6.13 0.61
CA SER A 75 -4.80 5.72 0.80
C SER A 75 -4.57 4.27 0.39
N SER A 76 -3.74 4.08 -0.61
CA SER A 76 -3.24 2.76 -1.01
C SER A 76 -2.40 2.12 0.10
N TRP A 77 -1.64 2.91 0.83
CA TRP A 77 -0.82 2.46 1.96
C TRP A 77 -1.68 1.89 3.08
N THR A 78 -2.69 2.63 3.52
CA THR A 78 -3.61 2.17 4.58
C THR A 78 -4.37 0.92 4.18
N THR A 79 -4.80 0.83 2.92
CA THR A 79 -5.51 -0.33 2.39
C THR A 79 -4.62 -1.58 2.43
N SER A 80 -3.37 -1.48 1.98
CA SER A 80 -2.41 -2.59 2.05
C SER A 80 -2.13 -3.01 3.50
N ALA A 81 -1.96 -2.05 4.41
CA ALA A 81 -1.63 -2.32 5.82
C ALA A 81 -2.79 -2.93 6.62
N THR A 82 -4.02 -2.76 6.19
CA THR A 82 -5.20 -3.26 6.92
C THR A 82 -5.76 -4.55 6.31
N VAL A 83 -6.28 -4.45 5.10
CA VAL A 83 -6.94 -5.58 4.42
C VAL A 83 -5.97 -6.36 3.55
N GLY A 84 -4.98 -5.66 2.97
CA GLY A 84 -4.01 -6.29 2.07
C GLY A 84 -3.25 -7.43 2.73
N ILE A 85 -2.79 -7.26 3.96
CA ILE A 85 -2.08 -8.30 4.73
C ILE A 85 -2.95 -9.56 4.87
N ALA A 86 -4.21 -9.38 5.27
CA ALA A 86 -5.14 -10.49 5.43
C ALA A 86 -5.42 -11.22 4.11
N LEU A 87 -5.61 -10.48 3.02
CA LEU A 87 -5.84 -11.06 1.69
C LEU A 87 -4.63 -11.84 1.19
N VAL A 88 -3.41 -11.35 1.40
CA VAL A 88 -2.19 -12.10 1.08
C VAL A 88 -2.11 -13.38 1.91
N GLY A 89 -2.46 -13.31 3.19
CA GLY A 89 -2.54 -14.48 4.07
C GLY A 89 -3.54 -15.54 3.58
N ILE A 90 -4.75 -15.10 3.22
CA ILE A 90 -5.79 -16.00 2.66
C ILE A 90 -5.29 -16.62 1.35
N GLY A 91 -4.71 -15.82 0.45
CA GLY A 91 -4.21 -16.31 -0.84
C GLY A 91 -3.10 -17.35 -0.68
N LYS A 92 -2.15 -17.13 0.23
CA LYS A 92 -1.11 -18.12 0.58
C LYS A 92 -1.75 -19.42 1.08
N ALA A 93 -2.75 -19.33 1.97
CA ALA A 93 -3.46 -20.50 2.48
C ALA A 93 -4.26 -21.25 1.39
N LEU A 94 -4.75 -20.54 0.38
CA LEU A 94 -5.39 -21.11 -0.81
C LEU A 94 -4.38 -21.68 -1.84
N GLY A 95 -3.07 -21.61 -1.58
CA GLY A 95 -2.04 -22.03 -2.52
C GLY A 95 -1.84 -21.10 -3.73
N ILE A 96 -2.40 -19.90 -3.67
CA ILE A 96 -2.24 -18.90 -4.75
C ILE A 96 -0.89 -18.18 -4.59
N PRO A 97 -0.10 -18.02 -5.66
CA PRO A 97 1.19 -17.34 -5.58
C PRO A 97 1.08 -15.94 -4.95
N ALA A 98 1.88 -15.67 -3.92
CA ALA A 98 1.82 -14.43 -3.15
C ALA A 98 1.97 -13.17 -4.02
N GLY A 99 2.82 -13.23 -5.06
CA GLY A 99 2.99 -12.14 -6.01
C GLY A 99 1.71 -11.81 -6.79
N MET A 100 0.91 -12.81 -7.13
CA MET A 100 -0.37 -12.63 -7.83
C MET A 100 -1.39 -11.95 -6.92
N VAL A 101 -1.48 -12.38 -5.66
CA VAL A 101 -2.36 -11.75 -4.66
C VAL A 101 -1.89 -10.34 -4.35
N GLY A 102 -0.59 -10.13 -4.15
CA GLY A 102 0.02 -8.81 -3.95
C GLY A 102 -0.29 -7.85 -5.09
N GLY A 103 -0.19 -8.32 -6.35
CA GLY A 103 -0.56 -7.54 -7.53
C GLY A 103 -2.05 -7.15 -7.56
N ALA A 104 -2.96 -8.07 -7.18
CA ALA A 104 -4.39 -7.80 -7.07
C ALA A 104 -4.70 -6.75 -5.98
N VAL A 105 -4.08 -6.89 -4.81
CA VAL A 105 -4.20 -5.95 -3.69
C VAL A 105 -3.73 -4.56 -4.10
N ILE A 106 -2.53 -4.46 -4.69
CA ILE A 106 -1.94 -3.19 -5.14
C ILE A 106 -2.80 -2.55 -6.23
N ALA A 107 -3.29 -3.32 -7.20
CA ALA A 107 -4.17 -2.83 -8.25
C ALA A 107 -5.44 -2.17 -7.66
N GLY A 108 -6.12 -2.85 -6.75
CA GLY A 108 -7.30 -2.31 -6.08
C GLY A 108 -6.99 -1.11 -5.19
N ALA A 109 -5.90 -1.16 -4.45
CA ALA A 109 -5.47 -0.09 -3.56
C ALA A 109 -5.17 1.21 -4.33
N TYR A 110 -4.42 1.13 -5.42
CA TYR A 110 -4.10 2.30 -6.25
C TYR A 110 -5.29 2.81 -7.07
N PHE A 111 -6.16 1.91 -7.52
CA PHE A 111 -7.42 2.33 -8.16
C PHE A 111 -8.25 3.21 -7.24
N GLY A 112 -8.47 2.76 -5.99
CA GLY A 112 -9.29 3.50 -5.04
C GLY A 112 -8.64 4.80 -4.59
N ASP A 113 -7.33 4.80 -4.36
CA ASP A 113 -6.54 5.97 -4.00
C ASP A 113 -6.71 7.09 -5.04
N LYS A 114 -6.51 6.81 -6.33
CA LYS A 114 -6.67 7.77 -7.42
C LYS A 114 -8.05 8.42 -7.49
N LEU A 115 -9.11 7.70 -7.19
CA LEU A 115 -10.48 8.19 -7.31
C LEU A 115 -11.01 8.81 -6.00
N SER A 116 -10.24 8.75 -4.93
CA SER A 116 -10.64 9.30 -3.64
C SER A 116 -10.34 10.80 -3.53
N PRO A 117 -11.31 11.62 -3.12
CA PRO A 117 -11.04 13.03 -2.80
C PRO A 117 -10.20 13.21 -1.53
N LEU A 118 -9.97 12.13 -0.78
CA LEU A 118 -9.14 12.10 0.42
C LEU A 118 -7.67 11.75 0.13
N SER A 119 -7.35 11.36 -1.10
CA SER A 119 -6.00 10.97 -1.51
C SER A 119 -5.05 12.17 -1.52
N ASP A 120 -3.89 11.98 -0.89
CA ASP A 120 -2.85 13.00 -0.84
C ASP A 120 -2.26 13.27 -2.24
N THR A 121 -2.05 12.22 -3.05
CA THR A 121 -1.49 12.35 -4.40
C THR A 121 -2.45 13.01 -5.36
N THR A 122 -3.72 12.61 -5.33
CA THR A 122 -4.79 13.21 -6.15
C THR A 122 -4.97 14.69 -5.84
N ASN A 123 -4.97 15.06 -4.55
CA ASN A 123 -4.99 16.46 -4.13
C ASN A 123 -3.73 17.21 -4.59
N LEU A 124 -2.56 16.59 -4.48
CA LEU A 124 -1.29 17.19 -4.90
C LEU A 124 -1.24 17.43 -6.41
N ALA A 125 -1.62 16.45 -7.22
CA ALA A 125 -1.66 16.59 -8.68
C ALA A 125 -2.62 17.70 -9.14
N ALA A 126 -3.82 17.76 -8.53
CA ALA A 126 -4.77 18.83 -8.76
C ALA A 126 -4.20 20.21 -8.36
N ALA A 127 -3.55 20.31 -7.19
CA ALA A 127 -2.98 21.56 -6.70
C ALA A 127 -1.80 22.06 -7.56
N VAL A 128 -0.89 21.17 -7.97
CA VAL A 128 0.29 21.51 -8.80
C VAL A 128 -0.13 22.04 -10.17
N THR A 129 -1.21 21.48 -10.73
CA THR A 129 -1.75 21.87 -12.04
C THR A 129 -2.85 22.94 -11.94
N LYS A 130 -3.23 23.37 -10.72
CA LYS A 130 -4.28 24.36 -10.43
C LYS A 130 -5.64 23.95 -10.97
N VAL A 131 -5.98 22.69 -10.93
CA VAL A 131 -7.27 22.11 -11.33
C VAL A 131 -8.15 21.94 -10.11
N ASP A 132 -9.47 22.12 -10.26
CA ASP A 132 -10.43 21.74 -9.22
C ASP A 132 -10.38 20.23 -8.97
N LEU A 133 -10.38 19.82 -7.71
CA LEU A 133 -10.20 18.43 -7.29
C LEU A 133 -11.26 17.50 -7.91
N PHE A 134 -12.53 17.89 -7.87
CA PHE A 134 -13.60 17.03 -8.38
C PHE A 134 -13.59 16.96 -9.91
N LYS A 135 -13.19 18.05 -10.57
CA LYS A 135 -12.99 18.07 -12.01
C LYS A 135 -11.81 17.16 -12.40
N HIS A 136 -10.73 17.18 -11.62
CA HIS A 136 -9.59 16.28 -11.78
C HIS A 136 -10.01 14.82 -11.62
N ILE A 137 -10.70 14.45 -10.52
CA ILE A 137 -11.19 13.09 -10.27
C ILE A 137 -12.11 12.62 -11.41
N LYS A 138 -13.04 13.47 -11.85
CA LYS A 138 -13.89 13.16 -13.00
C LYS A 138 -13.07 12.87 -14.25
N TYR A 139 -12.00 13.64 -14.47
CA TYR A 139 -11.14 13.45 -15.64
C TYR A 139 -10.30 12.17 -15.54
N LEU A 140 -9.87 11.78 -14.35
CA LEU A 140 -9.19 10.52 -14.08
C LEU A 140 -10.04 9.29 -14.46
N THR A 141 -11.38 9.36 -14.34
CA THR A 141 -12.24 8.20 -14.67
C THR A 141 -12.06 7.72 -16.10
N TYR A 142 -11.72 8.58 -17.05
CA TYR A 142 -11.54 8.23 -18.46
C TYR A 142 -10.41 7.23 -18.71
N THR A 143 -9.34 7.27 -17.92
CA THR A 143 -8.21 6.33 -18.01
C THR A 143 -8.30 5.24 -16.95
N THR A 144 -8.78 5.58 -15.76
CA THR A 144 -8.80 4.69 -14.60
C THR A 144 -9.84 3.57 -14.74
N ILE A 145 -11.06 3.87 -15.25
CA ILE A 145 -12.10 2.85 -15.43
C ILE A 145 -11.70 1.80 -16.48
N PRO A 146 -11.23 2.17 -17.69
CA PRO A 146 -10.72 1.18 -18.62
C PRO A 146 -9.56 0.35 -18.06
N SER A 147 -8.59 0.99 -17.37
CA SER A 147 -7.45 0.30 -16.78
C SER A 147 -7.87 -0.77 -15.77
N ILE A 148 -8.78 -0.44 -14.85
CA ILE A 148 -9.25 -1.42 -13.85
C ILE A 148 -10.12 -2.50 -14.49
N SER A 149 -10.90 -2.17 -15.53
CA SER A 149 -11.72 -3.15 -16.24
C SER A 149 -10.85 -4.22 -16.92
N ILE A 150 -9.79 -3.80 -17.59
CA ILE A 150 -8.81 -4.72 -18.19
C ILE A 150 -8.14 -5.55 -17.08
N THR A 151 -7.73 -4.90 -16.00
CA THR A 151 -7.12 -5.58 -14.85
C THR A 151 -8.04 -6.65 -14.27
N LEU A 152 -9.32 -6.34 -14.04
CA LEU A 152 -10.31 -7.29 -13.53
C LEU A 152 -10.50 -8.47 -14.48
N ILE A 153 -10.60 -8.22 -15.79
CA ILE A 153 -10.73 -9.30 -16.80
C ILE A 153 -9.52 -10.24 -16.73
N VAL A 154 -8.31 -9.68 -16.68
CA VAL A 154 -7.09 -10.51 -16.58
C VAL A 154 -7.07 -11.32 -15.28
N PHE A 155 -7.44 -10.73 -14.15
CA PHE A 155 -7.46 -11.45 -12.88
C PHE A 155 -8.60 -12.46 -12.77
N ILE A 156 -9.72 -12.27 -13.45
CA ILE A 156 -10.76 -13.30 -13.61
C ILE A 156 -10.17 -14.49 -14.38
N ILE A 157 -9.51 -14.25 -15.51
CA ILE A 157 -8.88 -15.31 -16.30
C ILE A 157 -7.81 -16.03 -15.47
N LEU A 158 -6.94 -15.30 -14.78
CA LEU A 158 -5.90 -15.88 -13.92
C LEU A 158 -6.51 -16.72 -12.79
N GLY A 159 -7.62 -16.28 -12.18
CA GLY A 159 -8.34 -17.02 -11.15
C GLY A 159 -8.80 -18.38 -11.65
N PHE A 160 -9.42 -18.43 -12.83
CA PHE A 160 -9.87 -19.70 -13.43
C PHE A 160 -8.71 -20.60 -13.89
N LEU A 161 -7.59 -20.03 -14.34
CA LEU A 161 -6.42 -20.81 -14.75
C LEU A 161 -5.67 -21.42 -13.57
N GLN A 162 -5.72 -20.78 -12.38
CA GLN A 162 -4.96 -21.22 -11.22
C GLN A 162 -5.61 -22.42 -10.49
N VAL A 163 -6.90 -22.63 -10.66
CA VAL A 163 -7.71 -23.64 -9.92
C VAL A 163 -7.78 -25.00 -10.65
N SER A 164 -6.90 -25.29 -11.59
CA SER A 164 -6.98 -26.51 -12.40
C SER A 164 -6.65 -27.84 -11.69
N ASP A 165 -6.21 -27.86 -10.44
CA ASP A 165 -5.92 -29.09 -9.70
C ASP A 165 -6.70 -29.20 -8.39
N GLY A 166 -7.99 -29.55 -8.51
CA GLY A 166 -8.75 -30.16 -7.42
C GLY A 166 -9.18 -29.20 -6.32
N THR A 167 -10.38 -29.44 -5.80
CA THR A 167 -10.88 -28.89 -4.54
C THR A 167 -9.84 -29.06 -3.45
N THR A 168 -9.05 -28.02 -3.16
CA THR A 168 -8.20 -28.00 -1.97
C THR A 168 -9.11 -28.17 -0.77
N ASP A 169 -9.01 -29.32 -0.11
CA ASP A 169 -9.71 -29.57 1.14
C ASP A 169 -9.13 -28.65 2.21
N ASN A 170 -9.68 -27.45 2.32
CA ASN A 170 -9.25 -26.45 3.30
C ASN A 170 -9.59 -26.85 4.73
N THR A 171 -10.27 -27.97 4.93
CA THR A 171 -10.72 -28.46 6.25
C THR A 171 -9.54 -28.64 7.20
N TYR A 172 -8.40 -29.16 6.68
CA TYR A 172 -7.18 -29.31 7.47
C TYR A 172 -6.63 -27.99 7.98
N LEU A 173 -6.58 -26.95 7.13
CA LEU A 173 -6.13 -25.60 7.51
C LEU A 173 -7.10 -24.95 8.49
N LEU A 174 -8.40 -25.08 8.25
CA LEU A 174 -9.44 -24.56 9.14
C LEU A 174 -9.36 -25.19 10.53
N ASN A 175 -9.16 -26.53 10.60
CA ASN A 175 -8.98 -27.22 11.86
C ASN A 175 -7.71 -26.75 12.60
N ALA A 176 -6.57 -26.68 11.91
CA ALA A 176 -5.32 -26.23 12.51
C ALA A 176 -5.40 -24.79 13.05
N ILE A 177 -6.12 -23.89 12.36
CA ILE A 177 -6.35 -22.53 12.84
C ILE A 177 -7.27 -22.53 14.08
N SER A 178 -8.37 -23.28 14.05
CA SER A 178 -9.35 -23.33 15.14
C SER A 178 -8.85 -24.08 16.39
N GLU A 179 -7.91 -25.00 16.24
CA GLU A 179 -7.23 -25.66 17.36
C GLU A 179 -6.27 -24.70 18.09
N LYS A 180 -5.60 -23.82 17.32
CA LYS A 180 -4.59 -22.90 17.87
C LYS A 180 -5.20 -21.62 18.41
N PHE A 181 -6.19 -21.05 17.74
CA PHE A 181 -6.78 -19.75 18.06
C PHE A 181 -8.27 -19.88 18.41
N ASN A 182 -8.70 -19.10 19.39
CA ASN A 182 -10.12 -18.90 19.67
C ASN A 182 -10.74 -17.98 18.62
N ILE A 183 -11.32 -18.57 17.56
CA ILE A 183 -11.87 -17.84 16.41
C ILE A 183 -13.31 -17.39 16.71
N SER A 184 -13.52 -16.08 16.69
CA SER A 184 -14.83 -15.47 16.91
C SER A 184 -15.07 -14.29 15.98
N LEU A 185 -16.33 -14.07 15.57
CA LEU A 185 -16.73 -12.89 14.80
C LEU A 185 -16.51 -11.57 15.55
N VAL A 186 -16.45 -11.62 16.88
CA VAL A 186 -16.17 -10.45 17.74
C VAL A 186 -14.80 -9.84 17.43
N LEU A 187 -13.85 -10.64 16.97
CA LEU A 187 -12.50 -10.16 16.60
C LEU A 187 -12.53 -9.13 15.46
N PHE A 188 -13.54 -9.18 14.59
CA PHE A 188 -13.72 -8.22 13.48
C PHE A 188 -14.13 -6.81 13.96
N ILE A 189 -14.50 -6.64 15.21
CA ILE A 189 -14.78 -5.31 15.77
C ILE A 189 -13.53 -4.41 15.67
N VAL A 190 -12.34 -4.97 15.86
CA VAL A 190 -11.08 -4.18 15.84
C VAL A 190 -10.77 -3.63 14.44
N PRO A 191 -10.66 -4.46 13.38
CA PRO A 191 -10.47 -3.93 12.03
C PRO A 191 -11.62 -3.02 11.58
N LEU A 192 -12.86 -3.32 11.95
CA LEU A 192 -14.00 -2.45 11.65
C LEU A 192 -13.88 -1.09 12.34
N LEU A 193 -13.44 -1.05 13.61
CA LEU A 193 -13.17 0.19 14.35
C LEU A 193 -12.10 1.02 13.61
N VAL A 194 -10.98 0.41 13.22
CA VAL A 194 -9.90 1.09 12.49
C VAL A 194 -10.42 1.66 11.17
N LEU A 195 -11.19 0.88 10.40
CA LEU A 195 -11.81 1.34 9.15
C LEU A 195 -12.77 2.51 9.37
N ILE A 196 -13.64 2.43 10.39
CA ILE A 196 -14.58 3.52 10.74
C ILE A 196 -13.81 4.79 11.10
N MET A 197 -12.74 4.69 11.88
CA MET A 197 -11.90 5.84 12.24
C MET A 197 -11.30 6.50 10.99
N ILE A 198 -10.77 5.72 10.07
CA ILE A 198 -10.17 6.23 8.83
C ILE A 198 -11.24 6.89 7.96
N VAL A 199 -12.39 6.25 7.75
CA VAL A 199 -13.53 6.83 7.00
C VAL A 199 -14.03 8.13 7.63
N LYS A 200 -13.97 8.24 8.98
CA LYS A 200 -14.26 9.48 9.71
C LYS A 200 -13.12 10.51 9.67
N LYS A 201 -12.13 10.33 8.81
CA LYS A 201 -10.98 11.24 8.61
C LYS A 201 -10.06 11.37 9.83
N THR A 202 -10.04 10.36 10.71
CA THR A 202 -9.01 10.30 11.76
C THR A 202 -7.65 10.09 11.07
N PRO A 203 -6.58 10.80 11.49
CA PRO A 203 -5.25 10.60 10.91
C PRO A 203 -4.84 9.12 10.95
N PRO A 204 -4.32 8.55 9.84
CA PRO A 204 -4.00 7.11 9.75
C PRO A 204 -3.10 6.62 10.89
N LEU A 205 -2.11 7.42 11.29
CA LEU A 205 -1.24 7.08 12.40
C LEU A 205 -2.02 6.84 13.71
N ILE A 206 -3.00 7.69 14.03
CA ILE A 206 -3.82 7.55 15.24
C ILE A 206 -4.68 6.28 15.16
N ALA A 207 -5.26 6.00 13.99
CA ALA A 207 -6.06 4.79 13.78
C ALA A 207 -5.21 3.52 13.96
N LEU A 208 -3.98 3.51 13.46
CA LEU A 208 -3.05 2.39 13.63
C LEU A 208 -2.64 2.20 15.11
N VAL A 209 -2.33 3.28 15.81
CA VAL A 209 -2.01 3.24 17.27
C VAL A 209 -3.17 2.66 18.06
N ILE A 210 -4.40 3.16 17.84
CA ILE A 210 -5.59 2.66 18.51
C ILE A 210 -5.86 1.20 18.13
N GLY A 211 -5.72 0.84 16.84
CA GLY A 211 -5.84 -0.54 16.36
C GLY A 211 -4.84 -1.49 17.05
N THR A 212 -3.60 -1.05 17.26
CA THR A 212 -2.56 -1.79 17.99
C THR A 212 -2.95 -1.98 19.45
N LEU A 213 -3.36 -0.92 20.15
CA LEU A 213 -3.73 -0.98 21.56
C LEU A 213 -4.98 -1.84 21.81
N VAL A 214 -6.01 -1.68 20.96
CA VAL A 214 -7.23 -2.50 21.07
C VAL A 214 -6.93 -3.95 20.69
N GLY A 215 -6.08 -4.21 19.67
CA GLY A 215 -5.59 -5.55 19.36
C GLY A 215 -4.86 -6.20 20.54
N ALA A 216 -3.98 -5.46 21.21
CA ALA A 216 -3.31 -5.93 22.42
C ALA A 216 -4.31 -6.26 23.56
N LEU A 217 -5.34 -5.43 23.74
CA LEU A 217 -6.40 -5.73 24.72
C LEU A 217 -7.17 -7.01 24.35
N PHE A 218 -7.50 -7.17 23.07
CA PHE A 218 -8.21 -8.35 22.57
C PHE A 218 -7.38 -9.63 22.71
N SER A 219 -6.04 -9.57 22.63
CA SER A 219 -5.19 -10.75 22.88
C SER A 219 -5.32 -11.25 24.30
N LEU A 220 -5.40 -10.36 25.30
CA LEU A 220 -5.60 -10.72 26.70
C LEU A 220 -6.96 -11.37 26.96
N ILE A 221 -8.01 -10.89 26.27
CA ILE A 221 -9.39 -11.35 26.51
C ILE A 221 -9.68 -12.64 25.74
N PHE A 222 -9.29 -12.71 24.48
CA PHE A 222 -9.71 -13.78 23.57
C PHE A 222 -8.66 -14.86 23.35
N GLN A 223 -7.36 -14.57 23.61
CA GLN A 223 -6.26 -15.51 23.34
C GLN A 223 -5.32 -15.71 24.55
N PRO A 224 -5.84 -15.97 25.76
CA PRO A 224 -4.98 -16.17 26.94
C PRO A 224 -4.02 -17.35 26.76
N GLN A 225 -4.39 -18.35 25.95
CA GLN A 225 -3.54 -19.51 25.67
C GLN A 225 -2.28 -19.12 24.87
N ILE A 226 -2.43 -18.25 23.86
CA ILE A 226 -1.28 -17.75 23.07
C ILE A 226 -0.36 -16.90 23.96
N ILE A 227 -0.93 -16.05 24.82
CA ILE A 227 -0.14 -15.25 25.76
C ILE A 227 0.65 -16.18 26.74
N ASN A 228 0.02 -17.21 27.26
CA ASN A 228 0.69 -18.18 28.15
C ASN A 228 1.80 -18.94 27.41
N GLU A 229 1.59 -19.36 26.19
CA GLU A 229 2.58 -20.05 25.38
C GLU A 229 3.81 -19.16 25.12
N LEU A 230 3.58 -17.93 24.70
CA LEU A 230 4.65 -16.97 24.40
C LEU A 230 5.39 -16.48 25.67
N SER A 231 4.78 -16.63 26.86
CA SER A 231 5.42 -16.32 28.16
C SER A 231 6.26 -17.44 28.75
N GLY A 232 6.33 -18.61 28.08
CA GLY A 232 7.09 -19.77 28.57
C GLY A 232 6.27 -20.81 29.33
N GLY A 233 4.94 -20.79 29.25
CA GLY A 233 4.08 -21.93 29.58
C GLY A 233 3.68 -22.09 31.05
N THR A 234 3.89 -21.13 31.94
CA THR A 234 3.38 -21.11 33.31
C THR A 234 2.39 -19.97 33.46
N ASN A 235 1.33 -20.18 34.29
CA ASN A 235 0.28 -19.18 34.55
C ASN A 235 0.82 -17.74 34.46
N SER A 236 0.63 -17.10 33.33
CA SER A 236 1.24 -15.80 33.05
C SER A 236 0.70 -14.76 34.05
N SER A 237 1.61 -14.12 34.76
CA SER A 237 1.29 -12.97 35.59
C SER A 237 0.91 -11.79 34.68
N ILE A 238 0.33 -10.74 35.26
CA ILE A 238 0.07 -9.49 34.53
C ILE A 238 1.37 -8.93 33.90
N VAL A 239 2.49 -9.11 34.58
CA VAL A 239 3.82 -8.68 34.11
C VAL A 239 4.26 -9.48 32.90
N ASP A 240 4.08 -10.80 32.90
CA ASP A 240 4.44 -11.66 31.76
C ASP A 240 3.59 -11.33 30.55
N SER A 241 2.29 -11.12 30.73
CA SER A 241 1.37 -10.69 29.68
C SER A 241 1.79 -9.34 29.07
N TYR A 242 2.20 -8.38 29.89
CA TYR A 242 2.73 -7.10 29.45
C TYR A 242 4.01 -7.29 28.63
N ILE A 243 4.95 -8.12 29.10
CA ILE A 243 6.20 -8.40 28.39
C ILE A 243 5.92 -9.03 27.01
N VAL A 244 5.02 -10.02 26.94
CA VAL A 244 4.62 -10.65 25.67
C VAL A 244 4.06 -9.63 24.71
N ILE A 245 3.14 -8.77 25.16
CA ILE A 245 2.56 -7.72 24.31
C ILE A 245 3.64 -6.75 23.83
N MET A 246 4.52 -6.28 24.70
CA MET A 246 5.58 -5.36 24.33
C MET A 246 6.58 -5.99 23.34
N ASN A 247 6.96 -7.25 23.56
CA ASN A 247 7.80 -8.00 22.63
C ASN A 247 7.10 -8.16 21.26
N THR A 248 5.79 -8.41 21.26
CA THR A 248 4.97 -8.51 20.05
C THR A 248 4.93 -7.20 19.26
N ILE A 249 4.77 -6.08 19.95
CA ILE A 249 4.75 -4.75 19.32
C ILE A 249 6.12 -4.43 18.72
N THR A 250 7.19 -4.74 19.42
CA THR A 250 8.53 -4.28 19.05
C THR A 250 9.31 -5.28 18.21
N GLY A 251 9.17 -6.57 18.46
CA GLY A 251 10.04 -7.63 17.94
C GLY A 251 9.34 -8.70 17.11
N GLU A 252 10.12 -9.70 16.77
CA GLU A 252 9.65 -10.86 16.02
C GLU A 252 8.86 -11.81 16.89
N ILE A 253 7.75 -12.33 16.36
CA ILE A 253 6.97 -13.41 16.94
C ILE A 253 6.74 -14.47 15.88
N ASN A 254 6.82 -15.72 16.34
CA ASN A 254 6.44 -16.89 15.56
C ASN A 254 5.47 -17.74 16.41
N ILE A 255 4.28 -17.98 15.88
CA ILE A 255 3.28 -18.85 16.51
C ILE A 255 3.30 -20.18 15.77
N GLU A 256 3.87 -21.20 16.43
CA GLU A 256 3.99 -22.52 15.86
C GLU A 256 2.63 -23.25 15.81
N THR A 257 2.35 -23.85 14.68
CA THR A 257 1.22 -24.72 14.42
C THR A 257 1.74 -26.07 13.87
N ASN A 258 0.86 -27.04 13.74
CA ASN A 258 1.21 -28.33 13.12
C ASN A 258 1.32 -28.24 11.58
N ASN A 259 1.32 -27.03 11.00
CA ASN A 259 1.32 -26.80 9.56
C ASN A 259 2.37 -25.75 9.17
N VAL A 260 3.31 -26.13 8.29
CA VAL A 260 4.41 -25.26 7.84
C VAL A 260 3.92 -23.99 7.16
N ILE A 261 2.84 -24.07 6.34
CA ILE A 261 2.26 -22.91 5.64
C ILE A 261 1.70 -21.91 6.66
N LEU A 262 1.04 -22.41 7.70
CA LEU A 262 0.48 -21.55 8.75
C LEU A 262 1.56 -20.96 9.64
N ASN A 263 2.67 -21.67 9.88
CA ASN A 263 3.80 -21.14 10.66
C ASN A 263 4.44 -19.93 9.98
N ASP A 264 4.66 -20.00 8.66
CA ASP A 264 5.13 -18.84 7.88
C ASP A 264 4.12 -17.68 7.90
N LEU A 265 2.83 -18.01 7.86
CA LEU A 265 1.75 -17.01 7.88
C LEU A 265 1.59 -16.36 9.26
N PHE A 266 1.81 -17.11 10.35
CA PHE A 266 1.63 -16.65 11.73
C PHE A 266 2.95 -16.17 12.37
N SER A 267 3.87 -15.68 11.54
CA SER A 267 5.07 -14.97 11.94
C SER A 267 4.98 -13.48 11.60
N THR A 268 5.57 -12.64 12.44
CA THR A 268 5.64 -11.18 12.19
C THR A 268 6.84 -10.58 12.91
N GLY A 269 7.49 -9.61 12.26
CA GLY A 269 8.68 -8.94 12.81
C GLY A 269 8.38 -7.75 13.71
N GLY A 270 7.12 -7.40 13.97
CA GLY A 270 6.76 -6.22 14.75
C GLY A 270 7.35 -4.92 14.17
N MET A 271 7.62 -3.93 15.02
CA MET A 271 8.28 -2.68 14.61
C MET A 271 9.68 -2.92 14.04
N LEU A 272 10.45 -3.87 14.61
CA LEU A 272 11.80 -4.17 14.15
C LEU A 272 11.82 -4.76 12.74
N GLY A 273 10.81 -5.52 12.36
CA GLY A 273 10.66 -6.02 10.99
C GLY A 273 10.55 -4.93 9.93
N MET A 274 10.13 -3.71 10.32
CA MET A 274 10.02 -2.56 9.42
C MET A 274 11.34 -1.76 9.29
N MET A 275 12.36 -2.01 10.11
CA MET A 275 13.56 -1.17 10.19
C MET A 275 14.36 -1.16 8.88
N ASN A 276 14.50 -2.29 8.20
CA ASN A 276 15.20 -2.35 6.90
C ASN A 276 14.52 -1.46 5.86
N THR A 277 13.19 -1.46 5.82
CA THR A 277 12.41 -0.60 4.93
C THR A 277 12.55 0.86 5.31
N ILE A 278 12.55 1.19 6.60
CA ILE A 278 12.78 2.55 7.11
C ILE A 278 14.17 3.06 6.70
N PHE A 279 15.21 2.26 6.87
CA PHE A 279 16.57 2.63 6.42
C PHE A 279 16.64 2.84 4.91
N LEU A 280 15.98 1.96 4.13
CA LEU A 280 15.91 2.13 2.68
C LEU A 280 15.20 3.44 2.33
N VAL A 281 14.04 3.72 2.92
CA VAL A 281 13.27 4.95 2.69
C VAL A 281 14.09 6.19 3.06
N ILE A 282 14.76 6.21 4.21
CA ILE A 282 15.64 7.33 4.59
C ILE A 282 16.77 7.51 3.58
N GLY A 283 17.44 6.43 3.19
CA GLY A 283 18.54 6.48 2.20
C GLY A 283 18.08 7.03 0.85
N THR A 284 16.93 6.56 0.36
CA THR A 284 16.38 7.02 -0.92
C THR A 284 15.91 8.47 -0.87
N MET A 285 15.39 8.93 0.27
CA MET A 285 15.02 10.32 0.48
C MET A 285 16.24 11.26 0.49
N VAL A 286 17.32 10.84 1.16
CA VAL A 286 18.60 11.60 1.13
C VAL A 286 19.10 11.67 -0.31
N PHE A 287 19.11 10.57 -1.03
CA PHE A 287 19.52 10.50 -2.43
C PHE A 287 18.65 11.42 -3.31
N GLY A 288 17.32 11.32 -3.21
CA GLY A 288 16.38 12.19 -3.94
C GLY A 288 16.57 13.67 -3.63
N GLY A 289 16.81 14.01 -2.35
CA GLY A 289 17.10 15.38 -1.92
C GLY A 289 18.41 15.93 -2.51
N VAL A 290 19.45 15.11 -2.57
CA VAL A 290 20.73 15.48 -3.24
C VAL A 290 20.50 15.69 -4.74
N MET A 291 19.78 14.78 -5.42
CA MET A 291 19.45 14.88 -6.84
C MET A 291 18.65 16.16 -7.17
N ASP A 292 17.72 16.56 -6.29
CA ASP A 292 17.01 17.84 -6.46
C ASP A 292 17.93 19.04 -6.21
N ALA A 293 18.73 19.00 -5.16
CA ALA A 293 19.63 20.10 -4.79
C ALA A 293 20.67 20.43 -5.88
N ILE A 294 21.22 19.41 -6.55
CA ILE A 294 22.15 19.59 -7.68
C ILE A 294 21.43 19.90 -9.00
N GLY A 295 20.10 19.93 -9.02
CA GLY A 295 19.28 20.20 -10.19
C GLY A 295 19.21 19.05 -11.22
N ALA A 296 19.64 17.85 -10.86
CA ALA A 296 19.62 16.68 -11.74
C ALA A 296 18.19 16.31 -12.17
N LEU A 297 17.22 16.32 -11.24
CA LEU A 297 15.81 16.01 -11.54
C LEU A 297 15.22 16.97 -12.59
N LYS A 298 15.51 18.28 -12.47
CA LYS A 298 15.12 19.30 -13.45
C LYS A 298 15.81 19.10 -14.78
N THR A 299 17.07 18.67 -14.78
CA THR A 299 17.85 18.42 -16.00
C THR A 299 17.28 17.24 -16.78
N ILE A 300 16.93 16.15 -16.10
CA ILE A 300 16.26 14.96 -16.67
C ILE A 300 14.95 15.39 -17.33
N SER A 301 14.06 16.06 -16.59
CA SER A 301 12.77 16.53 -17.09
C SER A 301 12.90 17.50 -18.28
N LYS A 302 13.89 18.42 -18.24
CA LYS A 302 14.18 19.32 -19.36
C LYS A 302 14.67 18.59 -20.62
N ALA A 303 15.50 17.57 -20.46
CA ALA A 303 15.97 16.76 -21.58
C ALA A 303 14.80 16.04 -22.28
N LEU A 304 13.89 15.46 -21.50
CA LEU A 304 12.69 14.81 -22.01
C LEU A 304 11.71 15.81 -22.65
N LEU A 305 11.55 17.00 -22.05
CA LEU A 305 10.69 18.05 -22.60
C LEU A 305 11.17 18.55 -23.97
N LYS A 306 12.48 18.56 -24.25
CA LYS A 306 13.02 18.93 -25.57
C LYS A 306 12.57 17.99 -26.70
N TRP A 307 12.23 16.75 -26.37
CA TRP A 307 11.74 15.76 -27.31
C TRP A 307 10.24 15.92 -27.62
N ALA A 308 9.53 16.75 -26.85
CA ALA A 308 8.08 16.96 -26.92
C ALA A 308 7.69 17.93 -28.04
N ASP A 309 7.93 17.59 -29.30
CA ASP A 309 7.59 18.40 -30.48
C ASP A 309 6.12 18.24 -30.92
N THR A 310 5.50 17.08 -30.68
CA THR A 310 4.08 16.81 -30.96
C THR A 310 3.29 16.64 -29.66
N THR A 311 1.95 16.69 -29.73
CA THR A 311 1.09 16.46 -28.56
C THR A 311 1.31 15.07 -27.97
N PHE A 312 1.36 14.03 -28.80
CA PHE A 312 1.66 12.66 -28.33
C PHE A 312 3.01 12.57 -27.60
N LYS A 313 4.07 13.16 -28.20
CA LYS A 313 5.39 13.18 -27.57
C LYS A 313 5.42 14.02 -26.30
N LEU A 314 4.56 15.03 -26.15
CA LEU A 314 4.43 15.77 -24.90
C LEU A 314 3.89 14.87 -23.78
N PHE A 315 2.82 14.11 -24.03
CA PHE A 315 2.33 13.15 -23.05
C PHE A 315 3.38 12.06 -22.76
N ALA A 316 3.99 11.48 -23.80
CA ALA A 316 5.02 10.46 -23.64
C ALA A 316 6.24 10.98 -22.85
N SER A 317 6.69 12.21 -23.11
CA SER A 317 7.77 12.86 -22.34
C SER A 317 7.38 13.12 -20.89
N THR A 318 6.12 13.46 -20.63
CA THR A 318 5.60 13.65 -19.26
C THR A 318 5.61 12.32 -18.52
N VAL A 319 5.07 11.25 -19.13
CA VAL A 319 5.09 9.88 -18.56
C VAL A 319 6.54 9.44 -18.31
N ALA A 320 7.42 9.58 -19.30
CA ALA A 320 8.83 9.22 -19.16
C ALA A 320 9.54 10.00 -18.05
N SER A 321 9.19 11.31 -17.90
CA SER A 321 9.72 12.12 -16.79
C SER A 321 9.25 11.59 -15.43
N CYS A 322 7.97 11.27 -15.29
CA CYS A 322 7.43 10.70 -14.05
C CYS A 322 8.13 9.37 -13.70
N LEU A 323 8.30 8.47 -14.67
CA LEU A 323 9.01 7.20 -14.47
C LEU A 323 10.48 7.42 -14.08
N ALA A 324 11.18 8.28 -14.83
CA ALA A 324 12.58 8.59 -14.53
C ALA A 324 12.76 9.19 -13.14
N LEU A 325 11.83 10.05 -12.71
CA LEU A 325 11.86 10.64 -11.37
C LEU A 325 11.50 9.63 -10.27
N ASN A 326 10.54 8.73 -10.52
CA ASN A 326 10.24 7.64 -9.59
C ASN A 326 11.45 6.71 -9.36
N VAL A 327 12.25 6.48 -10.40
CA VAL A 327 13.48 5.69 -10.32
C VAL A 327 14.60 6.47 -9.63
N SER A 328 14.81 7.75 -9.97
CA SER A 328 15.95 8.55 -9.54
C SER A 328 15.71 9.37 -8.29
N ALA A 329 14.49 9.83 -8.01
CA ALA A 329 14.14 10.53 -6.77
C ALA A 329 13.55 9.58 -5.73
N SER A 330 13.11 8.39 -6.17
CA SER A 330 12.56 7.33 -5.31
C SER A 330 11.32 7.75 -4.50
N ASP A 331 10.61 8.77 -4.97
CA ASP A 331 9.46 9.37 -4.29
C ASP A 331 8.41 9.87 -5.28
N GLN A 332 7.14 9.46 -5.07
CA GLN A 332 6.03 9.82 -5.95
C GLN A 332 5.66 11.31 -5.86
N TYR A 333 5.79 11.93 -4.69
CA TYR A 333 5.42 13.34 -4.51
C TYR A 333 6.39 14.25 -5.27
N LEU A 334 7.70 13.96 -5.21
CA LEU A 334 8.71 14.68 -6.01
C LEU A 334 8.45 14.49 -7.50
N SER A 335 8.10 13.27 -7.91
CA SER A 335 7.77 12.96 -9.32
C SER A 335 6.58 13.79 -9.81
N ILE A 336 5.50 13.89 -9.03
CA ILE A 336 4.33 14.72 -9.35
C ILE A 336 4.71 16.20 -9.43
N VAL A 337 5.37 16.74 -8.39
CA VAL A 337 5.64 18.17 -8.27
C VAL A 337 6.63 18.65 -9.33
N VAL A 338 7.73 17.93 -9.53
CA VAL A 338 8.77 18.33 -10.49
C VAL A 338 8.25 18.22 -11.91
N SER A 339 7.66 17.08 -12.29
CA SER A 339 7.07 16.92 -13.64
C SER A 339 5.94 17.92 -13.87
N GLY A 340 5.01 18.08 -12.93
CA GLY A 340 3.90 19.02 -13.06
C GLY A 340 4.37 20.44 -13.36
N LYS A 341 5.31 20.98 -12.58
CA LYS A 341 5.86 22.32 -12.78
C LYS A 341 6.64 22.46 -14.08
N MET A 342 7.35 21.40 -14.50
CA MET A 342 8.19 21.45 -15.70
C MET A 342 7.37 21.42 -16.98
N PHE A 343 6.25 20.69 -16.98
CA PHE A 343 5.43 20.50 -18.18
C PHE A 343 4.23 21.45 -18.26
N GLU A 344 3.84 22.18 -17.16
CA GLU A 344 2.69 23.09 -17.10
C GLU A 344 2.65 24.05 -18.31
N LYS A 345 3.78 24.73 -18.57
CA LYS A 345 3.86 25.68 -19.68
C LYS A 345 3.68 25.01 -21.04
N ALA A 346 4.28 23.83 -21.27
CA ALA A 346 4.22 23.14 -22.54
C ALA A 346 2.81 22.61 -22.88
N PHE A 347 2.02 22.21 -21.86
CA PHE A 347 0.61 21.89 -22.04
C PHE A 347 -0.22 23.14 -22.37
N LYS A 348 0.01 24.25 -21.66
CA LYS A 348 -0.66 25.53 -21.90
C LYS A 348 -0.36 26.09 -23.30
N ASP A 349 0.90 26.06 -23.74
CA ASP A 349 1.33 26.57 -25.05
C ASP A 349 0.70 25.78 -26.23
N ARG A 350 0.09 24.61 -25.96
CA ARG A 350 -0.66 23.77 -26.92
C ARG A 350 -2.16 23.78 -26.68
N ASP A 351 -2.68 24.74 -25.92
CA ASP A 351 -4.11 24.88 -25.60
C ASP A 351 -4.73 23.60 -25.00
N LEU A 352 -3.92 22.76 -24.34
CA LEU A 352 -4.40 21.57 -23.64
C LEU A 352 -4.95 21.95 -22.27
N ALA A 353 -6.12 21.40 -21.94
CA ALA A 353 -6.72 21.60 -20.63
C ALA A 353 -5.77 21.10 -19.52
N PRO A 354 -5.62 21.82 -18.39
CA PRO A 354 -4.68 21.46 -17.33
C PRO A 354 -5.02 20.10 -16.68
N GLU A 355 -6.26 19.61 -16.82
CA GLU A 355 -6.69 18.28 -16.42
C GLU A 355 -5.92 17.16 -17.15
N ASN A 356 -5.50 17.41 -18.38
CA ASN A 356 -4.66 16.47 -19.13
C ASN A 356 -3.33 16.23 -18.42
N LEU A 357 -2.70 17.31 -17.94
CA LEU A 357 -1.45 17.19 -17.18
C LEU A 357 -1.69 16.51 -15.85
N SER A 358 -2.67 16.95 -15.05
CA SER A 358 -2.94 16.37 -13.74
C SER A 358 -3.27 14.87 -13.82
N ARG A 359 -4.03 14.44 -14.82
CA ARG A 359 -4.31 13.05 -15.11
C ARG A 359 -3.03 12.27 -15.45
N THR A 360 -2.20 12.81 -16.35
CA THR A 360 -0.94 12.16 -16.75
C THR A 360 0.01 11.98 -15.55
N LEU A 361 0.06 12.96 -14.63
CA LEU A 361 0.85 12.84 -13.41
C LEU A 361 0.36 11.69 -12.52
N GLU A 362 -0.95 11.57 -12.30
CA GLU A 362 -1.52 10.47 -11.51
C GLU A 362 -1.37 9.12 -12.19
N ASP A 363 -1.61 9.05 -13.52
CA ASP A 363 -1.49 7.81 -14.29
C ASP A 363 -0.05 7.31 -14.40
N SER A 364 0.95 8.16 -14.17
CA SER A 364 2.35 7.78 -14.32
C SER A 364 3.18 7.92 -13.04
N ALA A 365 3.14 9.06 -12.33
CA ALA A 365 3.96 9.25 -11.14
C ALA A 365 3.42 8.43 -9.94
N THR A 366 2.12 8.52 -9.67
CA THR A 366 1.51 7.84 -8.51
C THR A 366 1.53 6.33 -8.69
N VAL A 367 0.93 5.83 -9.76
CA VAL A 367 0.69 4.38 -9.87
C VAL A 367 1.96 3.57 -10.12
N THR A 368 2.96 4.12 -10.83
CA THR A 368 4.20 3.37 -11.13
C THR A 368 5.19 3.36 -9.97
N SER A 369 5.00 4.20 -8.95
CA SER A 369 5.87 4.24 -7.78
C SER A 369 5.96 2.90 -7.06
N ALA A 370 4.88 2.13 -7.00
CA ALA A 370 4.85 0.80 -6.41
C ALA A 370 5.69 -0.24 -7.17
N LEU A 371 5.95 0.00 -8.45
CA LEU A 371 6.70 -0.94 -9.31
C LEU A 371 8.23 -0.88 -9.11
N ILE A 372 8.72 0.10 -8.36
CA ILE A 372 10.15 0.34 -8.21
C ILE A 372 10.57 -0.07 -6.79
N PRO A 373 11.45 -1.09 -6.64
CA PRO A 373 11.78 -1.69 -5.34
C PRO A 373 12.35 -0.70 -4.31
N TRP A 374 13.11 0.28 -4.76
CA TRP A 374 13.72 1.30 -3.91
C TRP A 374 12.92 2.60 -3.83
N ASN A 375 11.78 2.70 -4.50
CA ASN A 375 10.84 3.79 -4.27
C ASN A 375 10.13 3.58 -2.94
N SER A 376 9.82 4.68 -2.23
CA SER A 376 9.13 4.62 -0.93
C SER A 376 7.85 3.77 -0.98
N CYS A 377 7.09 3.82 -2.09
CA CYS A 377 5.87 3.04 -2.27
C CYS A 377 6.15 1.56 -2.52
N GLY A 378 7.10 1.22 -3.39
CA GLY A 378 7.48 -0.18 -3.64
C GLY A 378 8.02 -0.84 -2.39
N ALA A 379 8.93 -0.17 -1.68
CA ALA A 379 9.49 -0.63 -0.41
C ALA A 379 8.41 -0.83 0.65
N TYR A 380 7.46 0.12 0.76
CA TYR A 380 6.34 0.05 1.70
C TYR A 380 5.46 -1.18 1.44
N HIS A 381 4.92 -1.28 0.22
CA HIS A 381 4.00 -2.37 -0.11
C HIS A 381 4.68 -3.74 0.00
N SER A 382 5.93 -3.86 -0.42
CA SER A 382 6.71 -5.09 -0.27
C SER A 382 6.85 -5.50 1.20
N SER A 383 7.22 -4.56 2.06
CA SER A 383 7.41 -4.83 3.49
C SER A 383 6.09 -5.18 4.20
N VAL A 384 5.02 -4.41 3.91
CA VAL A 384 3.72 -4.58 4.56
C VAL A 384 3.03 -5.87 4.14
N LEU A 385 3.07 -6.20 2.85
CA LEU A 385 2.43 -7.40 2.32
C LEU A 385 3.28 -8.67 2.50
N GLY A 386 4.56 -8.52 2.85
CA GLY A 386 5.49 -9.66 2.90
C GLY A 386 5.70 -10.32 1.53
N VAL A 387 5.65 -9.52 0.45
CA VAL A 387 5.78 -9.97 -0.94
C VAL A 387 6.74 -9.02 -1.66
N SER A 388 7.81 -9.54 -2.24
CA SER A 388 8.79 -8.69 -2.92
C SER A 388 8.21 -7.97 -4.14
N VAL A 389 8.75 -6.78 -4.46
CA VAL A 389 8.32 -6.05 -5.66
C VAL A 389 8.50 -6.92 -6.91
N GLY A 390 9.59 -7.69 -7.00
CA GLY A 390 9.84 -8.60 -8.13
C GLY A 390 8.75 -9.65 -8.33
N GLU A 391 8.14 -10.14 -7.24
CA GLU A 391 7.06 -11.14 -7.29
C GLU A 391 5.74 -10.53 -7.76
N PHE A 392 5.35 -9.34 -7.27
CA PHE A 392 4.09 -8.72 -7.67
C PHE A 392 4.19 -7.85 -8.94
N PHE A 393 5.40 -7.52 -9.39
CA PHE A 393 5.66 -6.60 -10.49
C PHE A 393 4.86 -6.91 -11.75
N ILE A 394 4.89 -8.15 -12.22
CA ILE A 394 4.16 -8.58 -13.42
C ILE A 394 2.64 -8.62 -13.21
N TYR A 395 2.20 -8.82 -11.97
CA TYR A 395 0.78 -8.89 -11.61
C TYR A 395 0.17 -7.54 -11.22
N ALA A 396 0.96 -6.49 -11.00
CA ALA A 396 0.45 -5.14 -10.75
C ALA A 396 -0.07 -4.49 -12.05
N ILE A 397 -1.00 -5.17 -12.72
CA ILE A 397 -1.46 -4.88 -14.09
C ILE A 397 -2.04 -3.47 -14.20
N PHE A 398 -2.85 -3.05 -13.23
CA PHE A 398 -3.39 -1.70 -13.19
C PHE A 398 -2.29 -0.62 -13.22
N ASN A 399 -1.20 -0.87 -12.47
CA ASN A 399 -0.08 0.04 -12.37
C ASN A 399 0.73 0.13 -13.68
N TRP A 400 0.77 -0.98 -14.44
CA TRP A 400 1.38 -1.02 -15.76
C TRP A 400 0.52 -0.36 -16.83
N ILE A 401 -0.77 -0.63 -16.85
CA ILE A 401 -1.67 -0.20 -17.92
C ILE A 401 -1.95 1.30 -17.83
N SER A 402 -2.04 1.89 -16.64
CA SER A 402 -2.40 3.29 -16.46
C SER A 402 -1.55 4.29 -17.26
N PRO A 403 -0.20 4.21 -17.29
CA PRO A 403 0.61 5.08 -18.15
C PRO A 403 0.33 4.94 -19.64
N PHE A 404 0.04 3.72 -20.11
CA PHE A 404 -0.29 3.50 -21.51
C PHE A 404 -1.69 4.03 -21.84
N MET A 405 -2.65 3.89 -20.93
CA MET A 405 -4.00 4.42 -21.13
C MET A 405 -3.99 5.94 -21.26
N THR A 406 -3.14 6.64 -20.50
CA THR A 406 -3.02 8.12 -20.64
C THR A 406 -2.39 8.54 -21.96
N LEU A 407 -1.62 7.66 -22.62
CA LEU A 407 -1.07 7.90 -23.96
C LEU A 407 -2.07 7.62 -25.09
N LEU A 408 -3.02 6.71 -24.85
CA LEU A 408 -4.06 6.34 -25.82
C LEU A 408 -5.23 7.32 -25.83
N TYR A 409 -5.53 7.93 -24.71
CA TYR A 409 -6.62 8.89 -24.52
C TYR A 409 -6.17 10.33 -24.79
#